data_c80bf703909ed333be49ae687a4ffcd8
#
_entry.id   c80bf703909ed333be49ae687a4ffcd8
#
_cell.length_a   1.000
_cell.length_b   1.000
_cell.length_c   1.000
_cell.angle_alpha   90.00
_cell.angle_beta   90.00
_cell.angle_gamma   90.00
#
_symmetry.space_group_name_H-M   'P 1'
#
loop_
_entity.id
_entity.type
_entity.pdbx_description
1 polymer ?
#
loop_
_entity_poly.entity_id
_entity_poly.type
_entity_poly.pdbx_seq_one_letter_code
_entity_poly.pdbx_strand_id
1 'polypeptide(L)'
;MVPAAPPLLRAAIPSRGPWRAVQDNVWISRGDAADLAVQAADVAGPVWIVADNTGSRWVFTTEGAWVASGTGAGEGVWIGRHDGVITSMHSEWGRSVDLFYAQGRLAKAVASDGRSVSYAYDSQGRLVEVTRPDGVHHYQWDGWLLSQVIDASGVAQCVNTFDALGRIRTQRDATGHLTRFTYLPGGVTVADDGQGHHSNTWISDARGRTVGIIDADGQRTSMRYDRYGNLVGATDRAGKVIRHTYNERGHRTRTTLPTGGIIEYGWDEADRLTTISTAGTLRARLDYDGTQLTPVRLADPHGTTVTMSWDRGLLRHLADATGASISVDYDKHGQIMAITNGVGATWQISHDEAGQISQILTPLGYRTEMTHDQAGRLVERIDPDGACWSYDYDEAGHLETATAPDGGRTRYTWGPDGQITTITDPTGATTTLAHDEVGDLAGIGLPDGGQLGIPA
;
A
#
# COMPACT_ATOMS: atom_id res chain seq x y z
N MET A 1 10.94 9.86 19.52
CA MET A 1 9.97 9.56 20.59
C MET A 1 8.85 8.82 19.92
N VAL A 2 8.80 7.47 20.06
CA VAL A 2 7.61 6.70 19.64
C VAL A 2 6.48 7.26 20.48
N PRO A 3 5.35 7.67 19.90
CA PRO A 3 4.24 8.13 20.70
C PRO A 3 3.91 7.00 21.70
N ALA A 4 3.88 7.34 22.98
CA ALA A 4 3.30 6.43 23.98
C ALA A 4 1.90 6.07 23.48
N ALA A 5 1.47 4.82 23.71
CA ALA A 5 0.12 4.39 23.34
C ALA A 5 -0.89 5.48 23.71
N PRO A 6 -1.82 5.81 22.79
CA PRO A 6 -2.75 6.92 23.03
C PRO A 6 -3.40 6.79 24.41
N PRO A 7 -3.65 7.89 25.14
CA PRO A 7 -4.25 7.86 26.48
C PRO A 7 -5.55 7.05 26.55
N LEU A 8 -6.27 6.93 25.45
CA LEU A 8 -7.49 6.13 25.30
C LEU A 8 -7.27 4.62 25.51
N LEU A 9 -6.10 4.08 25.15
CA LEU A 9 -5.75 2.69 25.44
C LEU A 9 -5.55 2.43 26.94
N ARG A 10 -5.06 3.41 27.71
CA ARG A 10 -4.90 3.30 29.16
C ARG A 10 -6.20 3.35 29.93
N ALA A 11 -7.22 4.08 29.44
CA ALA A 11 -8.50 4.27 30.11
C ALA A 11 -9.52 3.15 29.85
N ALA A 12 -9.32 2.31 28.83
CA ALA A 12 -10.29 1.33 28.35
C ALA A 12 -10.06 -0.10 28.86
N ILE A 13 -9.14 -0.34 29.81
CA ILE A 13 -8.71 -1.68 30.24
C ILE A 13 -9.57 -2.25 31.35
N PRO A 14 -10.49 -3.17 31.09
CA PRO A 14 -11.11 -3.98 32.11
C PRO A 14 -10.49 -5.36 32.21
N SER A 15 -10.51 -5.83 33.40
CA SER A 15 -9.74 -6.96 33.94
C SER A 15 -10.15 -8.36 33.52
N ARG A 16 -11.14 -8.61 32.68
CA ARG A 16 -11.53 -9.98 32.24
C ARG A 16 -12.50 -9.96 31.05
N GLY A 17 -12.24 -10.84 30.05
CA GLY A 17 -13.18 -11.23 29.03
C GLY A 17 -12.69 -11.07 27.61
N PRO A 18 -13.41 -11.63 26.63
CA PRO A 18 -13.06 -11.54 25.22
C PRO A 18 -13.05 -10.10 24.73
N TRP A 19 -12.68 -9.91 23.51
CA TRP A 19 -12.56 -8.65 22.80
C TRP A 19 -13.59 -7.59 23.20
N ARG A 20 -13.11 -6.38 23.47
CA ARG A 20 -13.95 -5.22 23.77
C ARG A 20 -13.74 -4.13 22.74
N ALA A 21 -14.81 -3.60 22.18
CA ALA A 21 -14.78 -2.47 21.26
C ALA A 21 -14.25 -1.21 21.99
N VAL A 22 -13.25 -0.58 21.39
CA VAL A 22 -12.62 0.65 21.92
C VAL A 22 -13.09 1.86 21.14
N GLN A 23 -13.05 1.81 19.81
CA GLN A 23 -13.51 2.85 18.89
C GLN A 23 -13.54 2.29 17.45
N ASP A 24 -14.44 2.79 16.59
CA ASP A 24 -14.44 2.65 15.12
C ASP A 24 -13.88 1.31 14.58
N ASN A 25 -14.49 0.17 14.95
CA ASN A 25 -14.07 -1.18 14.56
C ASN A 25 -12.70 -1.63 15.08
N VAL A 26 -12.29 -1.10 16.20
CA VAL A 26 -11.09 -1.50 16.92
C VAL A 26 -11.47 -2.17 18.23
N TRP A 27 -10.90 -3.36 18.49
CA TRP A 27 -11.13 -4.14 19.69
C TRP A 27 -9.82 -4.37 20.43
N ILE A 28 -9.92 -4.50 21.74
CA ILE A 28 -8.79 -4.83 22.59
C ILE A 28 -9.10 -6.08 23.41
N SER A 29 -8.11 -6.95 23.54
CA SER A 29 -8.14 -8.11 24.45
C SER A 29 -6.85 -8.21 25.21
N ARG A 30 -6.87 -9.00 26.30
CA ARG A 30 -5.68 -9.41 27.03
C ARG A 30 -5.28 -10.80 26.57
N GLY A 31 -4.01 -11.02 26.27
CA GLY A 31 -3.42 -12.29 25.92
C GLY A 31 -2.14 -12.55 26.69
N ASP A 32 -1.50 -13.67 26.40
CA ASP A 32 -0.13 -13.98 26.83
C ASP A 32 0.78 -13.97 25.61
N ALA A 33 1.99 -13.43 25.74
CA ALA A 33 2.96 -13.40 24.65
C ALA A 33 3.32 -14.80 24.14
N ALA A 34 3.31 -15.80 25.03
CA ALA A 34 3.57 -17.19 24.67
C ALA A 34 2.52 -17.80 23.72
N ASP A 35 1.27 -17.31 23.77
CA ASP A 35 0.16 -17.83 22.97
C ASP A 35 0.13 -17.23 21.56
N LEU A 36 0.91 -16.19 21.30
CA LEU A 36 0.82 -15.42 20.07
C LEU A 36 1.82 -15.83 18.99
N ALA A 37 2.65 -16.86 19.25
CA ALA A 37 3.77 -17.25 18.38
C ALA A 37 4.70 -16.07 17.99
N VAL A 38 4.62 -14.97 18.74
CA VAL A 38 5.48 -13.80 18.58
C VAL A 38 6.84 -14.17 19.13
N GLN A 39 7.79 -14.46 18.26
CA GLN A 39 9.20 -14.73 18.63
C GLN A 39 9.94 -13.44 19.03
N ALA A 40 9.29 -12.54 19.77
CA ALA A 40 9.97 -11.42 20.39
C ALA A 40 10.74 -11.95 21.60
N ALA A 41 12.05 -12.10 21.46
CA ALA A 41 12.94 -12.73 22.44
C ALA A 41 12.88 -12.11 23.85
N ASP A 42 12.27 -10.93 24.02
CA ASP A 42 12.31 -10.14 25.25
C ASP A 42 10.92 -9.87 25.86
N VAL A 43 9.83 -10.45 25.33
CA VAL A 43 8.48 -10.23 25.88
C VAL A 43 7.93 -11.54 26.43
N ALA A 44 7.91 -11.66 27.74
CA ALA A 44 7.26 -12.75 28.46
C ALA A 44 6.09 -12.21 29.29
N GLY A 45 4.98 -12.95 29.34
CA GLY A 45 3.85 -12.65 30.20
C GLY A 45 2.70 -11.90 29.50
N PRO A 46 1.84 -11.19 30.26
CA PRO A 46 0.60 -10.63 29.73
C PRO A 46 0.84 -9.48 28.78
N VAL A 47 0.09 -9.47 27.68
CA VAL A 47 0.12 -8.45 26.62
C VAL A 47 -1.28 -7.93 26.33
N TRP A 48 -1.34 -6.76 25.69
CA TRP A 48 -2.54 -6.24 25.08
C TRP A 48 -2.53 -6.53 23.59
N ILE A 49 -3.64 -7.06 23.08
CA ILE A 49 -3.84 -7.30 21.66
C ILE A 49 -4.90 -6.32 21.19
N VAL A 50 -4.58 -5.48 20.22
CA VAL A 50 -5.50 -4.59 19.51
C VAL A 50 -5.75 -5.20 18.15
N ALA A 51 -6.99 -5.32 17.75
CA ALA A 51 -7.38 -5.81 16.42
C ALA A 51 -8.42 -4.89 15.78
N ASP A 52 -8.41 -4.83 14.46
CA ASP A 52 -9.45 -4.17 13.69
C ASP A 52 -10.29 -5.16 12.88
N ASN A 53 -11.29 -4.67 12.17
CA ASN A 53 -12.18 -5.48 11.33
C ASN A 53 -11.56 -5.89 9.98
N THR A 54 -10.30 -5.53 9.71
CA THR A 54 -9.54 -5.98 8.54
C THR A 54 -8.74 -7.26 8.82
N GLY A 55 -8.68 -7.68 10.11
CA GLY A 55 -7.86 -8.79 10.58
C GLY A 55 -6.45 -8.36 10.99
N SER A 56 -6.13 -7.08 10.94
CA SER A 56 -4.87 -6.54 11.43
C SER A 56 -4.82 -6.60 12.95
N ARG A 57 -3.65 -6.95 13.51
CA ARG A 57 -3.42 -7.07 14.95
C ARG A 57 -2.15 -6.35 15.34
N TRP A 58 -2.19 -5.72 16.51
CA TRP A 58 -1.05 -5.06 17.14
C TRP A 58 -0.93 -5.57 18.57
N VAL A 59 0.27 -5.88 18.96
CA VAL A 59 0.59 -6.40 20.31
C VAL A 59 1.39 -5.36 21.05
N PHE A 60 0.99 -5.10 22.30
CA PHE A 60 1.66 -4.15 23.19
C PHE A 60 1.96 -4.82 24.53
N THR A 61 3.05 -4.43 25.19
CA THR A 61 3.26 -4.77 26.60
C THR A 61 2.17 -4.16 27.48
N THR A 62 2.10 -4.58 28.72
CA THR A 62 1.18 -4.00 29.72
C THR A 62 1.44 -2.52 29.97
N GLU A 63 2.65 -2.05 29.76
CA GLU A 63 3.08 -0.65 29.88
C GLU A 63 2.77 0.16 28.60
N GLY A 64 2.29 -0.50 27.52
CA GLY A 64 1.91 0.12 26.26
C GLY A 64 3.02 0.25 25.22
N ALA A 65 4.13 -0.48 25.37
CA ALA A 65 5.16 -0.56 24.34
C ALA A 65 4.71 -1.49 23.20
N TRP A 66 4.81 -1.04 21.95
CA TRP A 66 4.49 -1.86 20.78
C TRP A 66 5.54 -2.97 20.60
N VAL A 67 5.10 -4.22 20.48
CA VAL A 67 5.93 -5.43 20.42
C VAL A 67 5.90 -6.08 19.05
N ALA A 68 4.70 -6.19 18.48
CA ALA A 68 4.50 -6.85 17.20
C ALA A 68 3.26 -6.33 16.51
N SER A 69 3.20 -6.52 15.20
CA SER A 69 1.98 -6.37 14.42
C SER A 69 1.94 -7.41 13.31
N GLY A 70 0.75 -7.73 12.84
CA GLY A 70 0.58 -8.67 11.74
C GLY A 70 -0.89 -8.83 11.37
N THR A 71 -1.13 -9.57 10.30
CA THR A 71 -2.45 -10.09 9.97
C THR A 71 -2.62 -11.45 10.66
N GLY A 72 -3.85 -11.86 10.91
CA GLY A 72 -4.09 -13.18 11.50
C GLY A 72 -3.71 -14.36 10.58
N ALA A 73 -3.26 -14.09 9.36
CA ALA A 73 -2.88 -15.11 8.37
C ALA A 73 -1.41 -15.58 8.45
N GLY A 74 -0.59 -14.98 9.33
CA GLY A 74 0.81 -15.39 9.56
C GLY A 74 1.85 -14.40 9.07
N GLU A 75 1.46 -13.25 8.55
CA GLU A 75 2.40 -12.17 8.26
C GLU A 75 2.61 -11.31 9.50
N GLY A 76 3.79 -11.39 10.11
CA GLY A 76 4.12 -10.67 11.32
C GLY A 76 5.41 -9.86 11.22
N VAL A 77 5.40 -8.72 11.92
CA VAL A 77 6.59 -7.91 12.19
C VAL A 77 6.71 -7.78 13.69
N TRP A 78 7.88 -8.05 14.24
CA TRP A 78 8.18 -7.81 15.65
C TRP A 78 9.26 -6.76 15.82
N ILE A 79 9.26 -6.13 16.97
CA ILE A 79 10.00 -4.92 17.27
C ILE A 79 11.09 -5.23 18.29
N GLY A 80 12.35 -5.08 17.87
CA GLY A 80 13.50 -5.11 18.79
C GLY A 80 13.70 -3.75 19.47
N ARG A 81 14.06 -3.78 20.76
CA ARG A 81 14.28 -2.58 21.58
C ARG A 81 15.56 -2.69 22.39
N HIS A 82 16.18 -1.54 22.61
CA HIS A 82 17.26 -1.39 23.58
C HIS A 82 16.98 -0.11 24.39
N ASP A 83 17.00 -0.19 25.72
CA ASP A 83 16.68 0.92 26.63
C ASP A 83 15.36 1.64 26.31
N GLY A 84 14.33 0.86 25.92
CA GLY A 84 13.01 1.38 25.57
C GLY A 84 12.89 2.01 24.17
N VAL A 85 14.00 2.17 23.45
CA VAL A 85 14.02 2.71 22.08
C VAL A 85 13.91 1.55 21.07
N ILE A 86 13.15 1.72 20.01
CA ILE A 86 13.07 0.74 18.92
C ILE A 86 14.39 0.75 18.16
N THR A 87 15.09 -0.38 18.13
CA THR A 87 16.38 -0.51 17.44
C THR A 87 16.31 -1.41 16.21
N SER A 88 15.29 -2.24 16.10
CA SER A 88 15.11 -3.07 14.92
C SER A 88 13.66 -3.47 14.70
N MET A 89 13.36 -3.83 13.46
CA MET A 89 12.09 -4.42 13.03
C MET A 89 12.42 -5.69 12.25
N HIS A 90 11.73 -6.79 12.55
CA HIS A 90 11.99 -8.08 11.93
C HIS A 90 10.70 -8.63 11.34
N SER A 91 10.75 -9.15 10.12
CA SER A 91 9.65 -9.90 9.53
C SER A 91 9.74 -11.38 9.86
N GLU A 92 8.63 -12.09 9.84
CA GLU A 92 8.56 -13.54 10.00
C GLU A 92 9.44 -14.31 8.99
N TRP A 93 9.72 -13.68 7.85
CA TRP A 93 10.49 -14.26 6.76
C TRP A 93 11.97 -13.84 6.79
N GLY A 94 12.49 -13.41 7.96
CA GLY A 94 13.92 -13.18 8.19
C GLY A 94 14.47 -11.90 7.56
N ARG A 95 13.66 -11.03 6.98
CA ARG A 95 14.10 -9.68 6.63
C ARG A 95 14.02 -8.77 7.84
N SER A 96 14.98 -7.86 7.96
CA SER A 96 15.01 -6.91 9.08
C SER A 96 15.43 -5.51 8.62
N VAL A 97 15.11 -4.54 9.49
CA VAL A 97 15.62 -3.17 9.41
C VAL A 97 16.18 -2.80 10.76
N ASP A 98 17.44 -2.40 10.80
CA ASP A 98 18.10 -1.84 11.97
C ASP A 98 18.02 -0.32 11.98
N LEU A 99 17.74 0.26 13.14
CA LEU A 99 17.51 1.68 13.35
C LEU A 99 18.59 2.28 14.22
N PHE A 100 19.28 3.29 13.72
CA PHE A 100 20.37 3.98 14.38
C PHE A 100 19.97 5.40 14.73
N TYR A 101 20.24 5.81 15.96
CA TYR A 101 19.82 7.10 16.48
C TYR A 101 21.04 7.99 16.79
N ALA A 102 20.89 9.28 16.53
CA ALA A 102 21.84 10.32 16.94
C ALA A 102 21.05 11.44 17.63
N GLN A 103 21.53 11.89 18.78
CA GLN A 103 20.89 12.98 19.56
C GLN A 103 19.38 12.73 19.82
N GLY A 104 18.99 11.46 20.05
CA GLY A 104 17.62 11.05 20.32
C GLY A 104 16.68 11.03 19.10
N ARG A 105 17.22 11.15 17.88
CA ARG A 105 16.45 11.08 16.61
C ARG A 105 16.96 9.97 15.73
N LEU A 106 16.10 9.40 14.91
CA LEU A 106 16.47 8.40 13.91
C LEU A 106 17.44 9.05 12.90
N ALA A 107 18.69 8.58 12.85
CA ALA A 107 19.71 9.08 11.95
C ALA A 107 19.89 8.19 10.72
N LYS A 108 19.69 6.87 10.87
CA LYS A 108 19.85 5.91 9.78
C LYS A 108 18.96 4.68 10.00
N ALA A 109 18.41 4.15 8.93
CA ALA A 109 17.80 2.84 8.87
C ALA A 109 18.59 1.97 7.87
N VAL A 110 18.88 0.72 8.23
CA VAL A 110 19.62 -0.23 7.39
C VAL A 110 18.82 -1.50 7.27
N ALA A 111 18.47 -1.87 6.06
CA ALA A 111 17.80 -3.14 5.79
C ALA A 111 18.79 -4.31 5.77
N SER A 112 18.30 -5.53 6.01
CA SER A 112 19.11 -6.76 6.01
C SER A 112 19.75 -7.08 4.66
N ASP A 113 19.32 -6.45 3.57
CA ASP A 113 19.91 -6.52 2.23
C ASP A 113 21.01 -5.45 1.99
N GLY A 114 21.34 -4.63 3.00
CA GLY A 114 22.36 -3.60 2.94
C GLY A 114 21.87 -2.23 2.47
N ARG A 115 20.68 -2.11 1.91
CA ARG A 115 20.10 -0.80 1.56
C ARG A 115 19.93 0.05 2.80
N SER A 116 20.15 1.35 2.68
CA SER A 116 20.03 2.25 3.82
C SER A 116 19.38 3.58 3.45
N VAL A 117 18.72 4.16 4.45
CA VAL A 117 18.17 5.51 4.39
C VAL A 117 18.77 6.31 5.54
N SER A 118 19.27 7.51 5.26
CA SER A 118 19.83 8.43 6.27
C SER A 118 18.94 9.67 6.40
N TYR A 119 18.90 10.24 7.60
CA TYR A 119 18.03 11.35 7.95
C TYR A 119 18.85 12.46 8.59
N ALA A 120 18.73 13.69 8.07
CA ALA A 120 19.35 14.86 8.66
C ALA A 120 18.30 15.84 9.20
N TYR A 121 18.65 16.53 10.29
CA TYR A 121 17.76 17.43 11.00
C TYR A 121 18.43 18.78 11.21
N ASP A 122 17.65 19.85 11.19
CA ASP A 122 18.14 21.17 11.54
C ASP A 122 18.33 21.35 13.07
N SER A 123 18.79 22.53 13.47
CA SER A 123 19.00 22.89 14.89
C SER A 123 17.73 22.90 15.73
N GLN A 124 16.56 23.00 15.10
CA GLN A 124 15.24 22.92 15.77
C GLN A 124 14.73 21.47 15.83
N GLY A 125 15.40 20.53 15.14
CA GLY A 125 15.05 19.13 15.11
C GLY A 125 13.99 18.76 14.09
N ARG A 126 13.80 19.59 13.07
CA ARG A 126 12.95 19.29 11.93
C ARG A 126 13.74 18.53 10.88
N LEU A 127 13.12 17.53 10.25
CA LEU A 127 13.74 16.75 9.17
C LEU A 127 13.97 17.66 7.96
N VAL A 128 15.22 17.81 7.52
CA VAL A 128 15.57 18.66 6.37
C VAL A 128 16.10 17.89 5.17
N GLU A 129 16.58 16.65 5.39
CA GLU A 129 17.12 15.83 4.33
C GLU A 129 16.89 14.36 4.59
N VAL A 130 16.56 13.61 3.53
CA VAL A 130 16.53 12.15 3.51
C VAL A 130 17.36 11.67 2.33
N THR A 131 18.46 10.95 2.63
CA THR A 131 19.28 10.28 1.62
C THR A 131 18.81 8.84 1.47
N ARG A 132 18.38 8.47 0.28
CA ARG A 132 17.93 7.12 -0.12
C ARG A 132 18.79 6.60 -1.27
N PRO A 133 18.69 5.30 -1.66
CA PRO A 133 19.41 4.77 -2.83
C PRO A 133 19.08 5.48 -4.15
N ASP A 134 17.90 6.07 -4.27
CA ASP A 134 17.44 6.82 -5.44
C ASP A 134 17.84 8.31 -5.41
N GLY A 135 18.49 8.79 -4.35
CA GLY A 135 19.02 10.15 -4.24
C GLY A 135 18.67 10.86 -2.95
N VAL A 136 18.86 12.17 -2.96
CA VAL A 136 18.70 13.05 -1.78
C VAL A 136 17.45 13.90 -1.93
N HIS A 137 16.55 13.80 -0.94
CA HIS A 137 15.33 14.59 -0.86
C HIS A 137 15.44 15.65 0.21
N HIS A 138 14.97 16.86 -0.07
CA HIS A 138 15.05 17.99 0.86
C HIS A 138 13.66 18.45 1.31
N TYR A 139 13.59 18.92 2.54
CA TYR A 139 12.36 19.38 3.19
C TYR A 139 12.58 20.79 3.75
N GLN A 140 11.73 21.74 3.37
CA GLN A 140 11.77 23.10 3.87
C GLN A 140 10.54 23.40 4.75
N TRP A 141 10.74 24.28 5.72
CA TRP A 141 9.76 24.53 6.77
C TRP A 141 9.48 26.02 6.95
N ASP A 142 8.20 26.35 7.14
CA ASP A 142 7.76 27.63 7.68
C ASP A 142 7.33 27.42 9.14
N GLY A 143 8.15 27.85 10.09
CA GLY A 143 7.97 27.44 11.49
C GLY A 143 8.03 25.93 11.65
N TRP A 144 6.91 25.29 12.01
CA TRP A 144 6.71 23.84 12.13
C TRP A 144 5.86 23.26 11.00
N LEU A 145 5.55 24.04 9.98
CA LEU A 145 4.73 23.66 8.85
C LEU A 145 5.62 23.32 7.64
N LEU A 146 5.42 22.17 7.03
CA LEU A 146 6.19 21.71 5.87
C LEU A 146 5.81 22.56 4.65
N SER A 147 6.70 23.49 4.26
CA SER A 147 6.44 24.43 3.17
C SER A 147 6.85 23.90 1.80
N GLN A 148 7.88 23.04 1.73
CA GLN A 148 8.33 22.52 0.44
C GLN A 148 8.94 21.12 0.57
N VAL A 149 8.71 20.28 -0.43
CA VAL A 149 9.35 18.98 -0.65
C VAL A 149 10.07 19.03 -1.99
N ILE A 150 11.36 18.72 -1.99
CA ILE A 150 12.22 18.73 -3.18
C ILE A 150 12.74 17.31 -3.36
N ASP A 151 12.63 16.77 -4.56
CA ASP A 151 13.12 15.43 -4.90
C ASP A 151 14.63 15.40 -5.19
N ALA A 152 15.15 14.23 -5.56
CA ALA A 152 16.55 13.98 -5.86
C ALA A 152 17.05 14.75 -7.11
N SER A 153 16.18 15.10 -8.04
CA SER A 153 16.51 15.91 -9.23
C SER A 153 16.51 17.42 -8.95
N GLY A 154 16.15 17.83 -7.72
CA GLY A 154 16.04 19.23 -7.33
C GLY A 154 14.70 19.88 -7.68
N VAL A 155 13.73 19.09 -8.13
CA VAL A 155 12.38 19.56 -8.47
C VAL A 155 11.52 19.66 -7.21
N ALA A 156 10.84 20.80 -7.05
CA ALA A 156 9.89 21.02 -5.97
C ALA A 156 8.59 20.26 -6.26
N GLN A 157 8.41 19.09 -5.65
CA GLN A 157 7.23 18.24 -5.79
C GLN A 157 5.99 18.83 -5.12
N CYS A 158 6.21 19.66 -4.12
CA CYS A 158 5.12 20.28 -3.38
C CYS A 158 5.61 21.59 -2.75
N VAL A 159 4.84 22.68 -2.97
CA VAL A 159 5.03 23.98 -2.31
C VAL A 159 3.74 24.40 -1.65
N ASN A 160 3.75 24.54 -0.33
CA ASN A 160 2.59 24.85 0.49
C ASN A 160 2.63 26.28 1.04
N THR A 161 1.48 26.92 1.11
CA THR A 161 1.25 28.07 1.98
C THR A 161 0.15 27.75 2.99
N PHE A 162 0.14 28.48 4.11
CA PHE A 162 -0.75 28.17 5.22
C PHE A 162 -1.63 29.35 5.61
N ASP A 163 -2.77 29.04 6.20
CA ASP A 163 -3.64 30.03 6.85
C ASP A 163 -3.15 30.31 8.30
N ALA A 164 -3.82 31.23 8.97
CA ALA A 164 -3.48 31.62 10.36
C ALA A 164 -3.68 30.48 11.39
N LEU A 165 -4.37 29.40 11.02
CA LEU A 165 -4.58 28.22 11.86
C LEU A 165 -3.60 27.09 11.52
N GLY A 166 -2.63 27.31 10.60
CA GLY A 166 -1.67 26.33 10.16
C GLY A 166 -2.22 25.27 9.21
N ARG A 167 -3.38 25.49 8.59
CA ARG A 167 -3.94 24.61 7.57
C ARG A 167 -3.44 25.04 6.19
N ILE A 168 -3.24 24.10 5.27
CA ILE A 168 -2.80 24.40 3.91
C ILE A 168 -3.81 25.35 3.23
N ARG A 169 -3.36 26.52 2.83
CA ARG A 169 -4.14 27.51 2.08
C ARG A 169 -3.99 27.29 0.58
N THR A 170 -2.76 27.06 0.13
CA THR A 170 -2.47 26.70 -1.27
C THR A 170 -1.40 25.65 -1.33
N GLN A 171 -1.48 24.80 -2.33
CA GLN A 171 -0.46 23.83 -2.68
C GLN A 171 -0.16 23.94 -4.17
N ARG A 172 1.11 24.01 -4.52
CA ARG A 172 1.59 23.95 -5.90
C ARG A 172 2.37 22.66 -6.07
N ASP A 173 2.06 21.90 -7.11
CA ASP A 173 2.78 20.67 -7.47
C ASP A 173 3.98 20.95 -8.41
N ALA A 174 4.65 19.87 -8.86
CA ALA A 174 5.82 19.95 -9.73
C ALA A 174 5.53 20.56 -11.12
N THR A 175 4.30 20.47 -11.62
CA THR A 175 3.89 21.06 -12.89
C THR A 175 3.63 22.55 -12.78
N GLY A 176 3.52 23.06 -11.55
CA GLY A 176 3.12 24.43 -11.26
C GLY A 176 1.62 24.59 -11.06
N HIS A 177 0.84 23.49 -11.16
CA HIS A 177 -0.60 23.52 -10.90
C HIS A 177 -0.88 23.94 -9.45
N LEU A 178 -1.77 24.94 -9.30
CA LEU A 178 -2.10 25.51 -8.01
C LEU A 178 -3.45 25.00 -7.52
N THR A 179 -3.45 24.30 -6.38
CA THR A 179 -4.68 24.01 -5.64
C THR A 179 -4.86 25.00 -4.49
N ARG A 180 -6.01 25.63 -4.41
CA ARG A 180 -6.40 26.49 -3.29
C ARG A 180 -7.39 25.76 -2.40
N PHE A 181 -7.18 25.79 -1.09
CA PHE A 181 -8.07 25.20 -0.09
C PHE A 181 -8.83 26.30 0.68
N THR A 182 -10.14 26.16 0.75
CA THR A 182 -11.02 27.01 1.54
C THR A 182 -11.76 26.17 2.57
N TYR A 183 -11.64 26.53 3.83
CA TYR A 183 -12.24 25.82 4.96
C TYR A 183 -13.45 26.58 5.46
N LEU A 184 -14.63 25.98 5.36
CA LEU A 184 -15.89 26.54 5.78
C LEU A 184 -16.37 25.88 7.09
N PRO A 185 -17.27 26.55 7.85
CA PRO A 185 -17.89 25.96 9.03
C PRO A 185 -18.59 24.62 8.72
N GLY A 186 -18.67 23.74 9.72
CA GLY A 186 -19.36 22.45 9.55
C GLY A 186 -18.53 21.34 8.91
N GLY A 187 -17.20 21.46 8.90
CA GLY A 187 -16.31 20.43 8.35
C GLY A 187 -16.28 20.41 6.81
N VAL A 188 -16.53 21.55 6.17
CA VAL A 188 -16.53 21.66 4.71
C VAL A 188 -15.19 22.20 4.24
N THR A 189 -14.56 21.50 3.31
CA THR A 189 -13.32 21.91 2.63
C THR A 189 -13.57 21.97 1.13
N VAL A 190 -13.28 23.11 0.52
CA VAL A 190 -13.33 23.33 -0.92
C VAL A 190 -11.89 23.38 -1.42
N ALA A 191 -11.59 22.61 -2.46
CA ALA A 191 -10.34 22.72 -3.21
C ALA A 191 -10.67 23.13 -4.65
N ASP A 192 -10.00 24.16 -5.14
CA ASP A 192 -10.19 24.71 -6.49
C ASP A 192 -8.83 25.08 -7.12
N ASP A 193 -8.82 25.36 -8.41
CA ASP A 193 -7.64 25.77 -9.19
C ASP A 193 -7.21 27.23 -8.95
N GLY A 194 -7.82 27.91 -8.00
CA GLY A 194 -7.59 29.33 -7.72
C GLY A 194 -8.34 30.29 -8.63
N GLN A 195 -8.98 29.78 -9.70
CA GLN A 195 -9.83 30.55 -10.62
C GLN A 195 -11.32 30.27 -10.40
N GLY A 196 -11.61 29.28 -9.53
CA GLY A 196 -12.98 28.86 -9.20
C GLY A 196 -13.57 27.85 -10.18
N HIS A 197 -12.72 27.31 -11.06
CA HIS A 197 -13.05 26.18 -11.90
C HIS A 197 -12.58 24.87 -11.23
N HIS A 198 -13.05 23.73 -11.69
CA HIS A 198 -12.64 22.41 -11.19
C HIS A 198 -12.69 22.27 -9.65
N SER A 199 -13.75 22.87 -9.06
CA SER A 199 -13.90 22.90 -7.61
C SER A 199 -14.50 21.61 -7.08
N ASN A 200 -13.78 20.94 -6.18
CA ASN A 200 -14.29 19.81 -5.41
C ASN A 200 -14.55 20.23 -3.95
N THR A 201 -15.68 19.77 -3.40
CA THR A 201 -16.05 20.08 -2.02
C THR A 201 -16.16 18.78 -1.22
N TRP A 202 -15.41 18.68 -0.13
CA TRP A 202 -15.50 17.59 0.84
C TRP A 202 -16.26 18.06 2.06
N ILE A 203 -17.17 17.21 2.54
CA ILE A 203 -17.96 17.43 3.73
C ILE A 203 -17.60 16.34 4.72
N SER A 204 -17.11 16.72 5.89
CA SER A 204 -16.71 15.80 6.95
C SER A 204 -17.65 15.91 8.16
N ASP A 205 -17.84 14.79 8.85
CA ASP A 205 -18.55 14.78 10.14
C ASP A 205 -17.65 15.27 11.30
N ALA A 206 -18.19 15.28 12.50
CA ALA A 206 -17.47 15.73 13.71
C ALA A 206 -16.26 14.82 14.07
N ARG A 207 -16.14 13.65 13.47
CA ARG A 207 -14.99 12.73 13.62
C ARG A 207 -13.97 12.86 12.49
N GLY A 208 -14.17 13.79 11.55
CA GLY A 208 -13.30 14.00 10.39
C GLY A 208 -13.52 13.00 9.26
N ARG A 209 -14.56 12.16 9.30
CA ARG A 209 -14.86 11.20 8.21
C ARG A 209 -15.61 11.91 7.10
N THR A 210 -15.26 11.64 5.85
CA THR A 210 -15.97 12.19 4.69
C THR A 210 -17.38 11.62 4.60
N VAL A 211 -18.39 12.48 4.66
CA VAL A 211 -19.83 12.15 4.55
C VAL A 211 -20.46 12.67 3.27
N GLY A 212 -19.74 13.50 2.51
CA GLY A 212 -20.18 14.01 1.22
C GLY A 212 -19.01 14.53 0.39
N ILE A 213 -19.12 14.37 -0.91
CA ILE A 213 -18.24 14.97 -1.91
C ILE A 213 -19.15 15.61 -2.97
N ILE A 214 -18.90 16.86 -3.30
CA ILE A 214 -19.51 17.54 -4.47
C ILE A 214 -18.36 17.77 -5.44
N ASP A 215 -18.47 17.23 -6.62
CA ASP A 215 -17.42 17.36 -7.65
C ASP A 215 -17.56 18.66 -8.45
N ALA A 216 -16.64 18.86 -9.40
CA ALA A 216 -16.61 20.05 -10.25
C ALA A 216 -17.89 20.24 -11.10
N ASP A 217 -18.60 19.17 -11.43
CA ASP A 217 -19.89 19.21 -12.14
C ASP A 217 -21.08 19.49 -11.21
N GLY A 218 -20.84 19.69 -9.90
CA GLY A 218 -21.87 19.87 -8.89
C GLY A 218 -22.59 18.56 -8.50
N GLN A 219 -22.11 17.39 -8.96
CA GLN A 219 -22.72 16.11 -8.62
C GLN A 219 -22.28 15.68 -7.22
N ARG A 220 -23.22 15.11 -6.47
CA ARG A 220 -22.96 14.73 -5.08
C ARG A 220 -22.88 13.23 -4.88
N THR A 221 -21.78 12.81 -4.23
CA THR A 221 -21.65 11.50 -3.60
C THR A 221 -21.79 11.66 -2.09
N SER A 222 -22.48 10.74 -1.41
CA SER A 222 -22.62 10.82 0.04
C SER A 222 -22.39 9.46 0.72
N MET A 223 -21.85 9.51 1.94
CA MET A 223 -21.51 8.36 2.76
C MET A 223 -22.16 8.49 4.14
N ARG A 224 -22.63 7.37 4.67
CA ARG A 224 -23.22 7.29 5.99
C ARG A 224 -22.53 6.22 6.81
N TYR A 225 -22.19 6.54 8.03
CA TYR A 225 -21.53 5.65 8.96
C TYR A 225 -22.38 5.41 10.19
N ASP A 226 -22.23 4.22 10.77
CA ASP A 226 -22.78 3.95 12.09
C ASP A 226 -21.91 4.58 13.21
N ARG A 227 -22.32 4.36 14.45
CA ARG A 227 -21.59 4.86 15.63
C ARG A 227 -20.19 4.23 15.79
N TYR A 228 -19.92 3.11 15.14
CA TYR A 228 -18.65 2.38 15.18
C TYR A 228 -17.73 2.68 14.00
N GLY A 229 -18.17 3.54 13.06
CA GLY A 229 -17.38 3.90 11.89
C GLY A 229 -17.61 3.00 10.67
N ASN A 230 -18.51 2.02 10.75
CA ASN A 230 -18.83 1.19 9.59
C ASN A 230 -19.61 2.00 8.55
N LEU A 231 -19.22 1.89 7.27
CA LEU A 231 -19.95 2.48 6.16
C LEU A 231 -21.28 1.73 5.97
N VAL A 232 -22.40 2.29 6.43
CA VAL A 232 -23.72 1.67 6.32
C VAL A 232 -24.48 2.05 5.06
N GLY A 233 -24.00 3.03 4.32
CA GLY A 233 -24.58 3.41 3.03
C GLY A 233 -23.72 4.39 2.26
N ALA A 234 -23.75 4.26 0.94
CA ALA A 234 -23.17 5.21 0.01
C ALA A 234 -24.16 5.51 -1.11
N THR A 235 -24.22 6.77 -1.53
CA THR A 235 -25.02 7.23 -2.69
C THR A 235 -24.04 7.77 -3.71
N ASP A 236 -24.08 7.24 -4.93
CA ASP A 236 -23.21 7.68 -6.01
C ASP A 236 -23.70 8.97 -6.69
N ARG A 237 -22.96 9.46 -7.68
CA ARG A 237 -23.29 10.65 -8.47
C ARG A 237 -24.67 10.57 -9.16
N ALA A 238 -25.11 9.37 -9.53
CA ALA A 238 -26.40 9.11 -10.19
C ALA A 238 -27.55 8.94 -9.18
N GLY A 239 -27.31 9.12 -7.89
CA GLY A 239 -28.30 8.92 -6.82
C GLY A 239 -28.57 7.45 -6.49
N LYS A 240 -27.80 6.51 -7.03
CA LYS A 240 -27.94 5.08 -6.71
C LYS A 240 -27.35 4.79 -5.33
N VAL A 241 -28.09 4.01 -4.54
CA VAL A 241 -27.76 3.75 -3.13
C VAL A 241 -27.35 2.31 -2.92
N ILE A 242 -26.15 2.11 -2.34
CA ILE A 242 -25.72 0.85 -1.76
C ILE A 242 -25.88 0.92 -0.23
N ARG A 243 -26.28 -0.18 0.41
CA ARG A 243 -26.42 -0.27 1.87
C ARG A 243 -25.71 -1.50 2.41
N HIS A 244 -25.13 -1.35 3.60
CA HIS A 244 -24.44 -2.43 4.30
C HIS A 244 -25.00 -2.58 5.71
N THR A 245 -25.04 -3.81 6.20
CA THR A 245 -25.29 -4.13 7.61
C THR A 245 -24.14 -4.94 8.18
N TYR A 246 -23.93 -4.81 9.47
CA TYR A 246 -22.79 -5.40 10.18
C TYR A 246 -23.29 -6.11 11.44
N ASN A 247 -22.55 -7.12 11.88
CA ASN A 247 -22.79 -7.76 13.17
C ASN A 247 -22.14 -6.93 14.30
N GLU A 248 -22.27 -7.38 15.54
CA GLU A 248 -21.71 -6.73 16.72
C GLU A 248 -20.16 -6.70 16.72
N ARG A 249 -19.53 -7.53 15.91
CA ARG A 249 -18.08 -7.61 15.72
C ARG A 249 -17.58 -6.77 14.54
N GLY A 250 -18.44 -5.99 13.89
CA GLY A 250 -18.08 -5.12 12.78
C GLY A 250 -17.88 -5.82 11.44
N HIS A 251 -18.22 -7.11 11.34
CA HIS A 251 -18.18 -7.81 10.06
C HIS A 251 -19.45 -7.55 9.26
N ARG A 252 -19.27 -7.29 7.97
CA ARG A 252 -20.39 -7.06 7.06
C ARG A 252 -21.21 -8.33 6.91
N THR A 253 -22.47 -8.29 7.26
CA THR A 253 -23.41 -9.41 7.13
C THR A 253 -24.28 -9.33 5.89
N ARG A 254 -24.49 -8.10 5.36
CA ARG A 254 -25.35 -7.92 4.19
C ARG A 254 -24.93 -6.68 3.39
N THR A 255 -25.03 -6.79 2.08
CA THR A 255 -24.99 -5.68 1.12
C THR A 255 -26.26 -5.67 0.30
N THR A 256 -26.96 -4.54 0.24
CA THR A 256 -28.06 -4.29 -0.69
C THR A 256 -27.55 -3.40 -1.81
N LEU A 257 -27.57 -3.92 -3.02
CA LEU A 257 -27.15 -3.21 -4.23
C LEU A 257 -28.22 -2.18 -4.67
N PRO A 258 -27.86 -1.18 -5.48
CA PRO A 258 -28.80 -0.20 -6.02
C PRO A 258 -29.94 -0.83 -6.83
N THR A 259 -29.71 -1.98 -7.44
CA THR A 259 -30.70 -2.77 -8.20
C THR A 259 -31.68 -3.53 -7.32
N GLY A 260 -31.51 -3.48 -6.00
CA GLY A 260 -32.28 -4.28 -5.05
C GLY A 260 -31.70 -5.68 -4.80
N GLY A 261 -30.63 -6.06 -5.51
CA GLY A 261 -29.92 -7.32 -5.27
C GLY A 261 -29.32 -7.36 -3.85
N ILE A 262 -29.35 -8.55 -3.24
CA ILE A 262 -28.88 -8.76 -1.87
C ILE A 262 -27.72 -9.75 -1.90
N ILE A 263 -26.62 -9.39 -1.22
CA ILE A 263 -25.49 -10.26 -0.93
C ILE A 263 -25.44 -10.43 0.59
N GLU A 264 -25.38 -11.66 1.06
CA GLU A 264 -25.26 -11.99 2.48
C GLU A 264 -23.94 -12.73 2.75
N TYR A 265 -23.36 -12.45 3.92
CA TYR A 265 -22.07 -12.97 4.35
C TYR A 265 -22.25 -13.69 5.70
N GLY A 266 -21.83 -14.94 5.77
CA GLY A 266 -21.81 -15.72 7.00
C GLY A 266 -20.39 -15.72 7.59
N TRP A 267 -20.30 -15.64 8.91
CA TRP A 267 -19.06 -15.59 9.68
C TRP A 267 -19.12 -16.62 10.81
N ASP A 268 -17.98 -17.21 11.14
CA ASP A 268 -17.86 -18.11 12.30
C ASP A 268 -17.44 -17.36 13.58
N GLU A 269 -17.30 -18.11 14.68
CA GLU A 269 -16.90 -17.57 15.98
C GLU A 269 -15.44 -17.06 16.02
N ALA A 270 -14.61 -17.48 15.06
CA ALA A 270 -13.22 -17.02 14.91
C ALA A 270 -13.10 -15.83 13.95
N ASP A 271 -14.22 -15.16 13.60
CA ASP A 271 -14.28 -14.02 12.71
C ASP A 271 -13.86 -14.30 11.26
N ARG A 272 -14.05 -15.58 10.80
CA ARG A 272 -13.73 -16.00 9.45
C ARG A 272 -14.97 -16.04 8.58
N LEU A 273 -14.86 -15.58 7.32
CA LEU A 273 -15.93 -15.61 6.34
C LEU A 273 -16.20 -17.07 5.92
N THR A 274 -17.40 -17.57 6.17
CA THR A 274 -17.76 -18.99 5.87
C THR A 274 -18.67 -19.13 4.66
N THR A 275 -19.55 -18.14 4.41
CA THR A 275 -20.50 -18.22 3.29
C THR A 275 -20.71 -16.88 2.62
N ILE A 276 -20.96 -16.92 1.32
CA ILE A 276 -21.49 -15.82 0.53
C ILE A 276 -22.72 -16.29 -0.20
N SER A 277 -23.85 -15.57 -0.03
CA SER A 277 -25.13 -15.88 -0.70
C SER A 277 -25.62 -14.66 -1.47
N THR A 278 -26.36 -14.91 -2.56
CA THR A 278 -27.04 -13.85 -3.34
C THR A 278 -28.51 -14.20 -3.47
N ALA A 279 -29.40 -13.32 -3.03
CA ALA A 279 -30.85 -13.52 -3.02
C ALA A 279 -31.25 -14.88 -2.37
N GLY A 280 -30.60 -15.23 -1.25
CA GLY A 280 -30.84 -16.47 -0.51
C GLY A 280 -30.18 -17.72 -1.13
N THR A 281 -29.56 -17.62 -2.29
CA THR A 281 -28.87 -18.75 -2.92
C THR A 281 -27.37 -18.69 -2.56
N LEU A 282 -26.83 -19.77 -2.01
CA LEU A 282 -25.41 -19.91 -1.73
C LEU A 282 -24.60 -19.69 -3.01
N ARG A 283 -23.52 -18.92 -2.95
CA ARG A 283 -22.58 -18.67 -4.05
C ARG A 283 -21.21 -19.24 -3.77
N ALA A 284 -20.79 -19.16 -2.52
CA ALA A 284 -19.52 -19.72 -2.10
C ALA A 284 -19.58 -20.15 -0.64
N ARG A 285 -18.88 -21.23 -0.33
CA ARG A 285 -18.60 -21.71 1.01
C ARG A 285 -17.09 -21.83 1.20
N LEU A 286 -16.59 -21.33 2.31
CA LEU A 286 -15.21 -21.40 2.72
C LEU A 286 -15.12 -22.29 3.97
N ASP A 287 -14.23 -23.28 3.92
CA ASP A 287 -13.94 -24.15 5.05
C ASP A 287 -12.50 -23.89 5.52
N TYR A 288 -12.28 -24.02 6.82
CA TYR A 288 -10.99 -23.71 7.50
C TYR A 288 -10.52 -24.89 8.33
N ASP A 289 -9.20 -25.01 8.53
CA ASP A 289 -8.62 -26.00 9.40
C ASP A 289 -8.22 -25.39 10.74
N GLY A 290 -8.72 -25.97 11.83
CA GLY A 290 -8.41 -25.54 13.19
C GLY A 290 -8.58 -24.04 13.40
N THR A 291 -7.53 -23.39 13.92
CA THR A 291 -7.49 -21.95 14.21
C THR A 291 -6.95 -21.09 13.06
N GLN A 292 -6.59 -21.68 11.92
CA GLN A 292 -6.05 -20.95 10.77
C GLN A 292 -7.08 -19.99 10.21
N LEU A 293 -6.62 -18.81 9.80
CA LEU A 293 -7.47 -17.77 9.18
C LEU A 293 -7.51 -17.88 7.65
N THR A 294 -6.66 -18.71 7.06
CA THR A 294 -6.66 -19.02 5.63
C THR A 294 -7.59 -20.19 5.33
N PRO A 295 -8.49 -20.08 4.33
CA PRO A 295 -9.40 -21.16 3.99
C PRO A 295 -8.61 -22.32 3.33
N VAL A 296 -8.97 -23.55 3.70
CA VAL A 296 -8.39 -24.76 3.09
C VAL A 296 -9.25 -25.30 1.95
N ARG A 297 -10.49 -24.82 1.83
CA ARG A 297 -11.40 -25.20 0.76
C ARG A 297 -12.38 -24.09 0.43
N LEU A 298 -12.59 -23.88 -0.85
CA LEU A 298 -13.66 -23.06 -1.41
C LEU A 298 -14.59 -23.98 -2.20
N ALA A 299 -15.91 -23.90 -1.99
CA ALA A 299 -16.88 -24.65 -2.74
C ALA A 299 -17.94 -23.71 -3.35
N ASP A 300 -18.34 -23.98 -4.59
CA ASP A 300 -19.46 -23.32 -5.24
C ASP A 300 -20.79 -24.07 -4.96
N PRO A 301 -21.97 -23.51 -5.37
CA PRO A 301 -23.27 -24.15 -5.17
C PRO A 301 -23.45 -25.50 -5.89
N HIS A 302 -22.65 -25.74 -6.92
CA HIS A 302 -22.74 -26.96 -7.75
C HIS A 302 -21.79 -28.05 -7.26
N GLY A 303 -21.05 -27.80 -6.17
CA GLY A 303 -20.14 -28.75 -5.56
C GLY A 303 -18.73 -28.73 -6.20
N THR A 304 -18.47 -27.82 -7.15
CA THR A 304 -17.11 -27.59 -7.62
C THR A 304 -16.27 -27.05 -6.47
N THR A 305 -15.12 -27.65 -6.23
CA THR A 305 -14.28 -27.30 -5.10
C THR A 305 -12.87 -26.92 -5.53
N VAL A 306 -12.32 -25.97 -4.83
CA VAL A 306 -10.88 -25.65 -4.84
C VAL A 306 -10.34 -25.93 -3.45
N THR A 307 -9.32 -26.75 -3.36
CA THR A 307 -8.60 -27.03 -2.12
C THR A 307 -7.29 -26.27 -2.08
N MET A 308 -6.89 -25.83 -0.89
CA MET A 308 -5.72 -25.02 -0.67
C MET A 308 -4.94 -25.54 0.54
N SER A 309 -3.62 -25.50 0.46
CA SER A 309 -2.76 -25.69 1.65
C SER A 309 -1.83 -24.52 1.82
N TRP A 310 -1.52 -24.20 3.07
CA TRP A 310 -0.80 -23.00 3.46
C TRP A 310 0.33 -23.37 4.43
N ASP A 311 1.41 -22.61 4.37
CA ASP A 311 2.49 -22.64 5.36
C ASP A 311 2.77 -21.19 5.79
N ARG A 312 2.51 -20.89 7.06
CA ARG A 312 2.70 -19.57 7.65
C ARG A 312 2.11 -18.43 6.80
N GLY A 313 0.88 -18.62 6.30
CA GLY A 313 0.18 -17.63 5.47
C GLY A 313 0.52 -17.66 3.99
N LEU A 314 1.53 -18.41 3.55
CA LEU A 314 1.87 -18.57 2.13
C LEU A 314 1.17 -19.78 1.51
N LEU A 315 0.56 -19.59 0.34
CA LEU A 315 -0.12 -20.63 -0.41
C LEU A 315 0.90 -21.65 -0.96
N ARG A 316 0.85 -22.90 -0.49
CA ARG A 316 1.73 -23.98 -0.94
C ARG A 316 1.16 -24.78 -2.09
N HIS A 317 -0.14 -25.01 -2.04
CA HIS A 317 -0.82 -25.82 -3.06
C HIS A 317 -2.24 -25.34 -3.24
N LEU A 318 -2.70 -25.36 -4.49
CA LEU A 318 -4.08 -25.13 -4.89
C LEU A 318 -4.47 -26.19 -5.90
N ALA A 319 -5.61 -26.84 -5.72
CA ALA A 319 -6.13 -27.82 -6.69
C ALA A 319 -7.64 -27.66 -6.84
N ASP A 320 -8.13 -27.79 -8.07
CA ASP A 320 -9.55 -27.79 -8.36
C ASP A 320 -10.13 -29.23 -8.44
N ALA A 321 -11.43 -29.34 -8.61
CA ALA A 321 -12.13 -30.62 -8.71
C ALA A 321 -11.81 -31.41 -9.99
N THR A 322 -11.20 -30.81 -11.00
CA THR A 322 -10.78 -31.47 -12.26
C THR A 322 -9.40 -32.10 -12.16
N GLY A 323 -8.66 -31.82 -11.07
CA GLY A 323 -7.29 -32.24 -10.86
C GLY A 323 -6.25 -31.24 -11.40
N ALA A 324 -6.69 -30.11 -11.96
CA ALA A 324 -5.75 -29.03 -12.26
C ALA A 324 -5.21 -28.46 -10.95
N SER A 325 -3.90 -28.30 -10.85
CA SER A 325 -3.25 -27.86 -9.62
C SER A 325 -2.05 -26.96 -9.87
N ILE A 326 -1.72 -26.18 -8.83
CA ILE A 326 -0.52 -25.35 -8.77
C ILE A 326 0.11 -25.58 -7.40
N SER A 327 1.43 -25.84 -7.38
CA SER A 327 2.26 -25.82 -6.19
C SER A 327 3.22 -24.64 -6.25
N VAL A 328 3.46 -23.99 -5.12
CA VAL A 328 4.34 -22.84 -5.01
C VAL A 328 5.37 -23.10 -3.91
N ASP A 329 6.65 -22.98 -4.26
CA ASP A 329 7.75 -23.04 -3.34
C ASP A 329 8.32 -21.64 -3.09
N TYR A 330 8.74 -21.42 -1.85
CA TYR A 330 9.25 -20.12 -1.39
C TYR A 330 10.63 -20.26 -0.79
N ASP A 331 11.41 -19.21 -0.93
CA ASP A 331 12.69 -19.08 -0.23
C ASP A 331 12.52 -18.78 1.27
N LYS A 332 13.64 -18.63 1.96
CA LYS A 332 13.66 -18.26 3.40
C LYS A 332 13.06 -16.89 3.70
N HIS A 333 12.89 -16.04 2.69
CA HIS A 333 12.33 -14.69 2.80
C HIS A 333 10.87 -14.60 2.37
N GLY A 334 10.22 -15.75 2.08
CA GLY A 334 8.84 -15.81 1.62
C GLY A 334 8.64 -15.41 0.16
N GLN A 335 9.71 -15.37 -0.64
CA GLN A 335 9.66 -15.05 -2.06
C GLN A 335 9.49 -16.33 -2.88
N ILE A 336 8.72 -16.27 -3.98
CA ILE A 336 8.44 -17.43 -4.82
C ILE A 336 9.73 -17.89 -5.51
N MET A 337 10.15 -19.14 -5.25
CA MET A 337 11.27 -19.81 -5.93
C MET A 337 10.84 -20.68 -7.09
N ALA A 338 9.67 -21.32 -6.97
CA ALA A 338 9.16 -22.19 -8.01
C ALA A 338 7.64 -22.21 -8.05
N ILE A 339 7.09 -22.36 -9.26
CA ILE A 339 5.67 -22.60 -9.49
C ILE A 339 5.58 -23.87 -10.36
N THR A 340 4.94 -24.91 -9.85
CA THR A 340 4.74 -26.19 -10.56
C THR A 340 3.26 -26.39 -10.83
N ASN A 341 2.88 -26.65 -12.08
CA ASN A 341 1.50 -26.97 -12.44
C ASN A 341 1.19 -28.46 -12.26
N GLY A 342 -0.07 -28.84 -12.42
CA GLY A 342 -0.56 -30.22 -12.23
C GLY A 342 0.04 -31.29 -13.14
N VAL A 343 0.71 -30.92 -14.24
CA VAL A 343 1.44 -31.85 -15.13
C VAL A 343 2.93 -31.88 -14.83
N GLY A 344 3.39 -31.21 -13.76
CA GLY A 344 4.78 -31.20 -13.31
C GLY A 344 5.68 -30.21 -14.04
N ALA A 345 5.13 -29.35 -14.90
CA ALA A 345 5.90 -28.28 -15.53
C ALA A 345 6.21 -27.18 -14.47
N THR A 346 7.51 -26.88 -14.29
CA THR A 346 8.00 -25.99 -13.23
C THR A 346 8.70 -24.77 -13.81
N TRP A 347 8.26 -23.59 -13.38
CA TRP A 347 8.97 -22.32 -13.52
C TRP A 347 9.82 -22.13 -12.28
N GLN A 348 11.09 -21.78 -12.45
CA GLN A 348 11.99 -21.43 -11.35
C GLN A 348 12.27 -19.93 -11.37
N ILE A 349 12.31 -19.32 -10.22
CA ILE A 349 12.51 -17.89 -10.03
C ILE A 349 13.64 -17.71 -9.01
N SER A 350 14.66 -16.95 -9.39
CA SER A 350 15.75 -16.57 -8.49
C SER A 350 15.65 -15.09 -8.17
N HIS A 351 16.10 -14.72 -7.00
CA HIS A 351 16.12 -13.34 -6.53
C HIS A 351 17.55 -12.92 -6.18
N ASP A 352 17.83 -11.62 -6.33
CA ASP A 352 19.06 -11.02 -5.84
C ASP A 352 18.99 -10.78 -4.31
N GLU A 353 20.04 -10.21 -3.72
CA GLU A 353 20.10 -9.93 -2.29
C GLU A 353 19.03 -8.92 -1.83
N ALA A 354 18.65 -7.98 -2.71
CA ALA A 354 17.59 -7.01 -2.47
C ALA A 354 16.18 -7.62 -2.58
N GLY A 355 16.08 -8.84 -3.10
CA GLY A 355 14.81 -9.56 -3.28
C GLY A 355 14.12 -9.27 -4.60
N GLN A 356 14.83 -8.74 -5.57
CA GLN A 356 14.30 -8.54 -6.90
C GLN A 356 14.56 -9.78 -7.77
N ILE A 357 13.70 -10.02 -8.76
CA ILE A 357 13.85 -11.18 -9.64
C ILE A 357 15.11 -11.02 -10.47
N SER A 358 16.08 -11.91 -10.27
CA SER A 358 17.34 -11.96 -11.03
C SER A 358 17.32 -12.96 -12.18
N GLN A 359 16.43 -13.98 -12.10
CA GLN A 359 16.31 -14.98 -13.14
C GLN A 359 14.93 -15.62 -13.16
N ILE A 360 14.44 -15.93 -14.36
CA ILE A 360 13.28 -16.80 -14.60
C ILE A 360 13.71 -17.92 -15.53
N LEU A 361 13.49 -19.18 -15.12
CA LEU A 361 13.68 -20.37 -15.94
C LEU A 361 12.33 -21.04 -16.19
N THR A 362 11.94 -21.15 -17.45
CA THR A 362 10.68 -21.80 -17.83
C THR A 362 10.83 -23.34 -17.84
N PRO A 363 9.72 -24.09 -17.81
CA PRO A 363 9.75 -25.56 -17.92
C PRO A 363 10.43 -26.09 -19.19
N LEU A 364 10.52 -25.29 -20.24
CA LEU A 364 11.17 -25.63 -21.50
C LEU A 364 12.67 -25.29 -21.52
N GLY A 365 13.21 -24.79 -20.39
CA GLY A 365 14.62 -24.44 -20.29
C GLY A 365 14.96 -23.03 -20.81
N TYR A 366 13.97 -22.23 -21.19
CA TYR A 366 14.18 -20.82 -21.54
C TYR A 366 14.54 -20.00 -20.30
N ARG A 367 15.66 -19.29 -20.36
CA ARG A 367 16.20 -18.51 -19.25
C ARG A 367 16.20 -17.03 -19.59
N THR A 368 15.59 -16.22 -18.73
CA THR A 368 15.68 -14.77 -18.76
C THR A 368 16.46 -14.32 -17.52
N GLU A 369 17.46 -13.47 -17.69
CA GLU A 369 18.24 -12.88 -16.59
C GLU A 369 17.97 -11.39 -16.47
N MET A 370 18.00 -10.87 -15.25
CA MET A 370 17.73 -9.47 -14.91
C MET A 370 18.73 -8.98 -13.89
N THR A 371 19.29 -7.80 -14.13
CA THR A 371 20.20 -7.11 -13.22
C THR A 371 19.58 -5.79 -12.80
N HIS A 372 19.66 -5.47 -11.52
CA HIS A 372 19.09 -4.24 -10.95
C HIS A 372 20.20 -3.39 -10.33
N ASP A 373 19.97 -2.08 -10.31
CA ASP A 373 20.86 -1.14 -9.60
C ASP A 373 20.53 -1.10 -8.10
N GLN A 374 21.25 -0.26 -7.34
CA GLN A 374 21.05 -0.10 -5.90
C GLN A 374 19.69 0.52 -5.53
N ALA A 375 19.07 1.27 -6.44
CA ALA A 375 17.72 1.82 -6.26
C ALA A 375 16.63 0.80 -6.59
N GLY A 376 17.01 -0.34 -7.19
CA GLY A 376 16.10 -1.41 -7.53
C GLY A 376 15.53 -1.32 -8.93
N ARG A 377 16.12 -0.53 -9.80
CA ARG A 377 15.67 -0.36 -11.18
C ARG A 377 16.37 -1.38 -12.07
N LEU A 378 15.63 -1.94 -13.05
CA LEU A 378 16.18 -2.89 -14.02
C LEU A 378 17.20 -2.18 -14.92
N VAL A 379 18.48 -2.57 -14.88
CA VAL A 379 19.54 -2.00 -15.73
C VAL A 379 19.93 -2.91 -16.89
N GLU A 380 19.69 -4.21 -16.77
CA GLU A 380 19.98 -5.17 -17.84
C GLU A 380 18.97 -6.32 -17.84
N ARG A 381 18.57 -6.78 -19.02
CA ARG A 381 17.79 -8.00 -19.24
C ARG A 381 18.40 -8.79 -20.38
N ILE A 382 18.66 -10.08 -20.14
CA ILE A 382 19.11 -11.03 -21.15
C ILE A 382 17.99 -12.03 -21.43
N ASP A 383 17.50 -12.04 -22.65
CA ASP A 383 16.43 -12.93 -23.10
C ASP A 383 16.98 -14.34 -23.42
N PRO A 384 16.13 -15.40 -23.56
CA PRO A 384 16.57 -16.78 -23.76
C PRO A 384 17.41 -17.03 -25.01
N ASP A 385 17.32 -16.19 -26.01
CA ASP A 385 18.11 -16.23 -27.25
C ASP A 385 19.46 -15.48 -27.13
N GLY A 386 19.77 -14.93 -25.93
CA GLY A 386 20.96 -14.15 -25.68
C GLY A 386 20.84 -12.67 -26.04
N ALA A 387 19.65 -12.22 -26.46
CA ALA A 387 19.38 -10.81 -26.75
C ALA A 387 19.49 -9.99 -25.45
N CYS A 388 20.37 -8.99 -25.44
CA CYS A 388 20.65 -8.16 -24.27
C CYS A 388 20.01 -6.77 -24.44
N TRP A 389 19.21 -6.38 -23.45
CA TRP A 389 18.62 -5.06 -23.31
C TRP A 389 19.29 -4.33 -22.15
N SER A 390 19.60 -3.04 -22.32
CA SER A 390 20.09 -2.22 -21.22
C SER A 390 19.25 -0.95 -21.04
N TYR A 391 19.20 -0.48 -19.79
CA TYR A 391 18.36 0.63 -19.37
C TYR A 391 19.16 1.59 -18.52
N ASP A 392 19.18 2.87 -18.93
CA ASP A 392 19.81 3.95 -18.20
C ASP A 392 18.72 4.89 -17.64
N TYR A 393 18.98 5.46 -16.47
CA TYR A 393 18.01 6.30 -15.76
C TYR A 393 18.62 7.65 -15.42
N ASP A 394 17.78 8.70 -15.43
CA ASP A 394 18.16 10.02 -14.98
C ASP A 394 18.30 10.12 -13.44
N GLU A 395 18.70 11.29 -12.93
CA GLU A 395 18.87 11.54 -11.49
C GLU A 395 17.54 11.45 -10.71
N ALA A 396 16.39 11.67 -11.37
CA ALA A 396 15.07 11.53 -10.77
C ALA A 396 14.59 10.06 -10.72
N GLY A 397 15.31 9.16 -11.41
CA GLY A 397 14.96 7.74 -11.52
C GLY A 397 14.06 7.40 -12.69
N HIS A 398 13.83 8.31 -13.61
CA HIS A 398 13.07 8.03 -14.82
C HIS A 398 13.95 7.36 -15.87
N LEU A 399 13.36 6.46 -16.67
CA LEU A 399 14.08 5.81 -17.76
C LEU A 399 14.49 6.87 -18.81
N GLU A 400 15.81 7.07 -18.99
CA GLU A 400 16.38 8.01 -19.95
C GLU A 400 16.66 7.33 -21.29
N THR A 401 17.25 6.13 -21.24
CA THR A 401 17.62 5.39 -22.47
C THR A 401 17.29 3.90 -22.31
N ALA A 402 16.63 3.33 -23.32
CA ALA A 402 16.55 1.88 -23.51
C ALA A 402 17.35 1.49 -24.74
N THR A 403 18.33 0.59 -24.59
CA THR A 403 19.15 0.06 -25.68
C THR A 403 18.71 -1.35 -26.01
N ALA A 404 18.30 -1.57 -27.26
CA ALA A 404 17.91 -2.87 -27.78
C ALA A 404 19.14 -3.75 -28.13
N PRO A 405 18.95 -5.07 -28.30
CA PRO A 405 20.04 -6.01 -28.61
C PRO A 405 20.83 -5.71 -29.90
N ASP A 406 20.22 -5.04 -30.85
CA ASP A 406 20.86 -4.59 -32.10
C ASP A 406 21.65 -3.26 -31.93
N GLY A 407 21.68 -2.71 -30.70
CA GLY A 407 22.30 -1.42 -30.37
C GLY A 407 21.42 -0.20 -30.64
N GLY A 408 20.19 -0.39 -31.11
CA GLY A 408 19.21 0.68 -31.29
C GLY A 408 18.85 1.32 -29.96
N ARG A 409 18.87 2.66 -29.88
CA ARG A 409 18.61 3.41 -28.64
C ARG A 409 17.33 4.20 -28.76
N THR A 410 16.40 3.93 -27.86
CA THR A 410 15.22 4.79 -27.64
C THR A 410 15.51 5.70 -26.44
N ARG A 411 15.37 7.02 -26.64
CA ARG A 411 15.58 8.00 -25.57
C ARG A 411 14.27 8.64 -25.16
N TYR A 412 14.16 8.89 -23.85
CA TYR A 412 12.98 9.50 -23.24
C TYR A 412 13.43 10.81 -22.55
N THR A 413 12.62 11.85 -22.66
CA THR A 413 12.77 13.04 -21.81
C THR A 413 11.50 13.23 -20.99
N TRP A 414 11.67 13.75 -19.80
CA TRP A 414 10.62 13.84 -18.79
C TRP A 414 10.40 15.30 -18.39
N GLY A 415 9.16 15.66 -18.14
CA GLY A 415 8.81 16.92 -17.50
C GLY A 415 9.04 16.87 -15.98
N PRO A 416 8.96 18.02 -15.32
CA PRO A 416 9.14 18.11 -13.86
C PRO A 416 8.05 17.38 -13.08
N ASP A 417 6.94 17.03 -13.72
CA ASP A 417 5.81 16.26 -13.21
C ASP A 417 6.00 14.74 -13.32
N GLY A 418 7.16 14.30 -13.86
CA GLY A 418 7.42 12.89 -14.11
C GLY A 418 6.66 12.31 -15.30
N GLN A 419 6.17 13.16 -16.21
CA GLN A 419 5.53 12.73 -17.45
C GLN A 419 6.50 12.77 -18.63
N ILE A 420 6.37 11.83 -19.57
CA ILE A 420 7.21 11.80 -20.78
C ILE A 420 6.84 12.99 -21.66
N THR A 421 7.83 13.79 -22.05
CA THR A 421 7.68 14.92 -22.97
C THR A 421 8.15 14.61 -24.38
N THR A 422 9.18 13.75 -24.53
CA THR A 422 9.63 13.28 -25.85
C THR A 422 10.03 11.81 -25.82
N ILE A 423 9.87 11.16 -26.97
CA ILE A 423 10.39 9.83 -27.25
C ILE A 423 11.17 9.93 -28.57
N THR A 424 12.46 9.65 -28.53
CA THR A 424 13.32 9.59 -29.75
C THR A 424 13.67 8.14 -30.03
N ASP A 425 13.28 7.65 -31.19
CA ASP A 425 13.53 6.28 -31.63
C ASP A 425 15.00 6.06 -32.07
N PRO A 426 15.43 4.81 -32.34
CA PRO A 426 16.79 4.52 -32.80
C PRO A 426 17.19 5.17 -34.11
N THR A 427 16.25 5.62 -34.94
CA THR A 427 16.53 6.33 -36.21
C THR A 427 16.73 7.82 -35.99
N GLY A 428 16.46 8.34 -34.78
CA GLY A 428 16.49 9.74 -34.44
C GLY A 428 15.14 10.47 -34.65
N ALA A 429 14.11 9.74 -35.03
CA ALA A 429 12.76 10.30 -35.18
C ALA A 429 12.17 10.57 -33.80
N THR A 430 11.70 11.79 -33.57
CA THR A 430 11.22 12.25 -32.26
C THR A 430 9.71 12.49 -32.28
N THR A 431 9.03 11.85 -31.34
CA THR A 431 7.63 12.09 -30.98
C THR A 431 7.59 13.00 -29.75
N THR A 432 6.81 14.06 -29.79
CA THR A 432 6.60 14.97 -28.64
C THR A 432 5.22 14.72 -28.03
N LEU A 433 5.16 14.76 -26.71
CA LEU A 433 3.93 14.59 -25.93
C LEU A 433 3.65 15.90 -25.18
N ALA A 434 2.50 16.52 -25.47
CA ALA A 434 2.05 17.73 -24.80
C ALA A 434 0.99 17.35 -23.77
N HIS A 435 1.14 17.82 -22.54
CA HIS A 435 0.18 17.62 -21.47
C HIS A 435 -0.49 18.95 -21.13
N ASP A 436 -1.73 18.90 -20.69
CA ASP A 436 -2.48 20.05 -20.22
C ASP A 436 -2.11 20.42 -18.77
N GLU A 437 -2.76 21.46 -18.24
CA GLU A 437 -2.49 21.97 -16.89
C GLU A 437 -2.85 20.98 -15.76
N VAL A 438 -3.63 19.94 -16.04
CA VAL A 438 -3.99 18.88 -15.07
C VAL A 438 -3.17 17.61 -15.28
N GLY A 439 -2.28 17.59 -16.29
CA GLY A 439 -1.40 16.49 -16.59
C GLY A 439 -1.96 15.46 -17.56
N ASP A 440 -3.13 15.72 -18.16
CA ASP A 440 -3.69 14.85 -19.19
C ASP A 440 -3.00 15.08 -20.54
N LEU A 441 -2.83 14.01 -21.33
CA LEU A 441 -2.23 14.10 -22.66
C LEU A 441 -3.13 14.92 -23.59
N ALA A 442 -2.69 16.12 -23.95
CA ALA A 442 -3.44 17.08 -24.79
C ALA A 442 -3.07 17.01 -26.27
N GLY A 443 -1.87 16.49 -26.58
CA GLY A 443 -1.45 16.38 -27.98
C GLY A 443 -0.21 15.56 -28.21
N ILE A 444 -0.05 15.08 -29.44
CA ILE A 444 1.12 14.31 -29.89
C ILE A 444 1.67 14.97 -31.14
N GLY A 445 2.93 15.38 -31.10
CA GLY A 445 3.68 15.83 -32.30
C GLY A 445 4.43 14.65 -32.91
N LEU A 446 4.20 14.40 -34.18
CA LEU A 446 4.82 13.30 -34.93
C LEU A 446 6.16 13.72 -35.55
N PRO A 447 7.09 12.79 -35.83
CA PRO A 447 8.40 13.08 -36.41
C PRO A 447 8.34 13.78 -37.78
N ASP A 448 7.28 13.56 -38.52
CA ASP A 448 7.04 14.20 -39.86
C ASP A 448 6.46 15.61 -39.76
N GLY A 449 6.29 16.13 -38.55
CA GLY A 449 5.68 17.45 -38.30
C GLY A 449 4.16 17.42 -38.17
N GLY A 450 3.53 16.24 -38.31
CA GLY A 450 2.11 16.04 -38.02
C GLY A 450 1.79 16.30 -36.54
N GLN A 451 0.58 16.78 -36.26
CA GLN A 451 0.08 16.95 -34.89
C GLN A 451 -1.29 16.27 -34.74
N LEU A 452 -1.42 15.53 -33.63
CA LEU A 452 -2.68 14.94 -33.20
C LEU A 452 -3.12 15.64 -31.92
N GLY A 453 -4.20 16.39 -31.97
CA GLY A 453 -4.86 16.93 -30.78
C GLY A 453 -5.73 15.86 -30.16
N ILE A 454 -5.68 15.73 -28.84
CA ILE A 454 -6.55 14.84 -28.06
C ILE A 454 -7.61 15.74 -27.41
N PRO A 455 -8.91 15.57 -27.75
CA PRO A 455 -9.95 16.36 -27.12
C PRO A 455 -10.04 16.04 -25.63
N ALA A 456 -10.14 17.09 -24.82
CA ALA A 456 -10.32 17.00 -23.37
C ALA A 456 -11.65 16.33 -22.98
#